data_e221f5063b40c02d02a8085879ac7dbd
#
_entry.id   e221f5063b40c02d02a8085879ac7dbd
#
_cell.length_a   1.000
_cell.length_b   1.000
_cell.length_c   1.000
_cell.angle_alpha   90.00
_cell.angle_beta   90.00
_cell.angle_gamma   90.00
#
_symmetry.space_group_name_H-M   'P 1'
#
loop_
_entity.id
_entity.type
_entity.pdbx_description
1 polymer ?
#
loop_
_entity_poly.entity_id
_entity_poly.type
_entity_poly.pdbx_seq_one_letter_code
_entity_poly.pdbx_strand_id
1 'polypeptide(L)'
;DWLAARLGAPGLVVLDASVGAHRAAGHRIPAARPFDLDGALSDHAAPVPHTMPGPAGFTEALRSLGVDDTDTVVLYDGAGVYSSARAWWMLRAMGFDRAAVLDGGLPAWTAAGLPVEATAAEYAGPRGTFTARPRPGLLVDAETVAAALSDPAAAVLDARTRERFEGTAPEPRPGLRGGHMPGAVSLPFGELQGPDGLMRPPGELRAAFEAAAGGRERLRFSCGSGVTACVLALGAELAGYRDLAVYDGSWSEWGLPSPPRPVVTGPGLGAGVGAGVGAAPGVGAAPASAEDDGAHLQAL
;
A
#
# COMPACT_ATOMS: atom_id res chain seq x y z
N ASP A 1 19.36 -5.26 8.89
CA ASP A 1 20.79 -4.95 9.17
C ASP A 1 21.26 -3.64 8.52
N TRP A 2 20.91 -3.38 7.22
CA TRP A 2 21.39 -2.19 6.49
C TRP A 2 20.97 -0.88 7.18
N LEU A 3 19.67 -0.74 7.54
CA LEU A 3 19.16 0.47 8.18
C LEU A 3 19.75 0.67 9.58
N ALA A 4 19.79 -0.40 10.39
CA ALA A 4 20.34 -0.33 11.77
C ALA A 4 21.78 0.18 11.79
N ALA A 5 22.61 -0.24 10.84
CA ALA A 5 24.00 0.19 10.72
C ALA A 5 24.15 1.66 10.23
N ARG A 6 23.08 2.32 9.80
CA ARG A 6 23.09 3.66 9.19
C ARG A 6 22.18 4.66 9.87
N LEU A 7 21.50 4.27 10.96
CA LEU A 7 20.67 5.22 11.72
C LEU A 7 21.49 6.46 12.12
N GLY A 8 20.93 7.64 11.85
CA GLY A 8 21.58 8.92 12.11
C GLY A 8 22.65 9.33 11.08
N ALA A 9 22.88 8.55 10.03
CA ALA A 9 23.78 8.96 8.95
C ALA A 9 23.26 10.21 8.23
N PRO A 10 24.11 11.17 7.86
CA PRO A 10 23.73 12.32 7.06
C PRO A 10 23.06 11.90 5.76
N GLY A 11 21.97 12.57 5.39
CA GLY A 11 21.21 12.28 4.17
C GLY A 11 20.38 10.98 4.22
N LEU A 12 20.21 10.38 5.40
CA LEU A 12 19.26 9.29 5.63
C LEU A 12 18.09 9.78 6.50
N VAL A 13 16.88 9.67 5.98
CA VAL A 13 15.64 10.01 6.67
C VAL A 13 14.80 8.75 6.82
N VAL A 14 14.34 8.48 8.04
CA VAL A 14 13.40 7.39 8.33
C VAL A 14 12.02 8.00 8.56
N LEU A 15 11.01 7.49 7.87
CA LEU A 15 9.63 7.96 7.95
C LEU A 15 8.71 6.84 8.44
N ASP A 16 7.93 7.14 9.46
CA ASP A 16 6.87 6.27 9.99
C ASP A 16 5.56 6.61 9.30
N ALA A 17 5.10 5.72 8.45
CA ALA A 17 3.85 5.86 7.69
C ALA A 17 2.68 5.09 8.32
N SER A 18 2.76 4.75 9.60
CA SER A 18 1.71 4.02 10.33
C SER A 18 0.37 4.74 10.28
N VAL A 19 -0.71 3.97 10.16
CA VAL A 19 -2.10 4.45 10.15
C VAL A 19 -2.92 3.75 11.22
N GLY A 20 -4.08 4.28 11.54
CA GLY A 20 -5.03 3.67 12.47
C GLY A 20 -4.41 3.37 13.86
N ALA A 21 -4.66 2.17 14.38
CA ALA A 21 -4.18 1.75 15.70
C ALA A 21 -2.64 1.71 15.79
N HIS A 22 -1.95 1.40 14.70
CA HIS A 22 -0.49 1.34 14.66
C HIS A 22 0.19 2.70 14.81
N ARG A 23 -0.52 3.79 14.46
CA ARG A 23 -0.04 5.16 14.69
C ARG A 23 0.04 5.52 16.17
N ALA A 24 -0.75 4.87 17.02
CA ALA A 24 -0.76 5.05 18.46
C ALA A 24 0.28 4.15 19.19
N ALA A 25 1.16 3.46 18.48
CA ALA A 25 2.23 2.68 19.07
C ALA A 25 3.11 3.58 19.97
N GLY A 26 3.37 3.15 21.18
CA GLY A 26 4.14 3.93 22.17
C GLY A 26 5.64 4.02 21.83
N HIS A 27 6.10 3.39 20.76
CA HIS A 27 7.50 3.33 20.36
C HIS A 27 7.64 3.34 18.83
N ARG A 28 8.81 3.75 18.35
CA ARG A 28 9.17 3.86 16.94
C ARG A 28 10.65 3.54 16.71
N ILE A 29 11.06 3.38 15.47
CA ILE A 29 12.48 3.34 15.08
C ILE A 29 13.12 4.69 15.45
N PRO A 30 14.35 4.71 16.05
CA PRO A 30 14.97 5.94 16.48
C PRO A 30 15.08 6.98 15.37
N ALA A 31 14.78 8.23 15.72
CA ALA A 31 14.77 9.39 14.83
C ALA A 31 13.76 9.32 13.66
N ALA A 32 12.85 8.35 13.64
CA ALA A 32 11.79 8.31 12.63
C ALA A 32 10.86 9.53 12.77
N ARG A 33 10.40 10.05 11.63
CA ARG A 33 9.51 11.21 11.53
C ARG A 33 8.13 10.76 11.03
N PRO A 34 7.02 11.34 11.54
CA PRO A 34 5.68 10.86 11.19
C PRO A 34 5.30 11.26 9.75
N PHE A 35 5.12 10.28 8.86
CA PHE A 35 4.54 10.47 7.53
C PHE A 35 3.01 10.32 7.63
N ASP A 36 2.33 11.42 7.94
CA ASP A 36 0.92 11.43 8.32
C ASP A 36 -0.02 11.25 7.12
N LEU A 37 -0.34 10.01 6.79
CA LEU A 37 -1.30 9.64 5.74
C LEU A 37 -2.75 9.99 6.09
N ASP A 38 -3.11 10.10 7.36
CA ASP A 38 -4.46 10.48 7.80
C ASP A 38 -4.62 12.01 7.91
N GLY A 39 -3.51 12.75 7.83
CA GLY A 39 -3.44 14.22 7.99
C GLY A 39 -2.81 14.91 6.78
N ALA A 40 -1.65 15.53 6.99
CA ALA A 40 -1.00 16.43 6.02
C ALA A 40 -0.67 15.79 4.66
N LEU A 41 -0.64 14.47 4.57
CA LEU A 41 -0.35 13.71 3.35
C LEU A 41 -1.61 13.09 2.72
N SER A 42 -2.78 13.68 3.01
CA SER A 42 -4.04 13.42 2.31
C SER A 42 -4.71 14.74 1.90
N ASP A 43 -5.41 14.74 0.77
CA ASP A 43 -6.26 15.85 0.37
C ASP A 43 -7.63 15.74 1.05
N HIS A 44 -7.83 16.51 2.11
CA HIS A 44 -9.09 16.55 2.86
C HIS A 44 -10.23 17.27 2.14
N ALA A 45 -9.98 17.96 1.03
CA ALA A 45 -11.01 18.53 0.19
C ALA A 45 -11.61 17.51 -0.79
N ALA A 46 -10.92 16.39 -1.01
CA ALA A 46 -11.41 15.31 -1.84
C ALA A 46 -12.57 14.55 -1.17
N PRO A 47 -13.52 14.02 -1.98
CA PRO A 47 -14.70 13.32 -1.46
C PRO A 47 -14.40 11.94 -0.88
N VAL A 48 -13.19 11.39 -1.14
CA VAL A 48 -12.79 10.05 -0.68
C VAL A 48 -11.50 10.13 0.16
N PRO A 49 -11.34 9.24 1.14
CA PRO A 49 -10.20 9.26 2.04
C PRO A 49 -8.90 8.89 1.34
N HIS A 50 -7.78 9.34 1.88
CA HIS A 50 -6.41 9.06 1.43
C HIS A 50 -6.10 9.53 -0.01
N THR A 51 -6.93 10.42 -0.56
CA THR A 51 -6.63 11.03 -1.87
C THR A 51 -5.28 11.74 -1.82
N MET A 52 -4.48 11.53 -2.86
CA MET A 52 -3.15 12.13 -2.99
C MET A 52 -3.24 13.66 -2.93
N PRO A 53 -2.48 14.35 -2.06
CA PRO A 53 -2.46 15.81 -2.05
C PRO A 53 -1.77 16.35 -3.30
N GLY A 54 -2.13 17.56 -3.69
CA GLY A 54 -1.48 18.24 -4.80
C GLY A 54 0.02 18.48 -4.57
N PRO A 55 0.81 18.74 -5.63
CA PRO A 55 2.28 18.84 -5.54
C PRO A 55 2.77 19.91 -4.54
N ALA A 56 2.05 21.01 -4.40
CA ALA A 56 2.41 22.07 -3.45
C ALA A 56 2.23 21.60 -2.00
N GLY A 57 1.09 20.97 -1.67
CA GLY A 57 0.83 20.41 -0.34
C GLY A 57 1.82 19.29 0.01
N PHE A 58 2.09 18.39 -0.94
CA PHE A 58 3.08 17.34 -0.76
C PHE A 58 4.49 17.89 -0.51
N THR A 59 4.92 18.89 -1.30
CA THR A 59 6.20 19.61 -1.10
C THR A 59 6.29 20.19 0.30
N GLU A 60 5.24 20.90 0.74
CA GLU A 60 5.21 21.52 2.07
C GLU A 60 5.30 20.47 3.18
N ALA A 61 4.55 19.36 3.08
CA ALA A 61 4.57 18.29 4.06
C ALA A 61 5.96 17.65 4.17
N LEU A 62 6.62 17.32 3.05
CA LEU A 62 7.96 16.73 3.07
C LEU A 62 9.03 17.71 3.57
N ARG A 63 8.93 18.98 3.24
CA ARG A 63 9.82 20.02 3.79
C ARG A 63 9.64 20.18 5.29
N SER A 64 8.42 20.15 5.79
CA SER A 64 8.17 20.20 7.23
C SER A 64 8.71 19.00 7.98
N LEU A 65 8.85 17.85 7.31
CA LEU A 65 9.53 16.66 7.80
C LEU A 65 11.06 16.74 7.64
N GLY A 66 11.63 17.83 7.12
CA GLY A 66 13.06 18.01 6.93
C GLY A 66 13.66 17.10 5.85
N VAL A 67 12.90 16.74 4.81
CA VAL A 67 13.38 15.92 3.70
C VAL A 67 13.98 16.81 2.63
N ASP A 68 15.18 16.46 2.15
CA ASP A 68 15.87 17.10 1.03
C ASP A 68 15.76 16.27 -0.26
N ASP A 69 15.87 16.92 -1.42
CA ASP A 69 15.89 16.23 -2.74
C ASP A 69 17.02 15.18 -2.86
N THR A 70 18.07 15.33 -2.07
CA THR A 70 19.26 14.45 -2.09
C THR A 70 19.24 13.32 -1.08
N ASP A 71 18.27 13.31 -0.17
CA ASP A 71 18.18 12.30 0.88
C ASP A 71 17.86 10.91 0.32
N THR A 72 18.22 9.91 1.09
CA THR A 72 17.67 8.56 0.99
C THR A 72 16.58 8.42 2.06
N VAL A 73 15.39 8.03 1.64
CA VAL A 73 14.24 7.89 2.55
C VAL A 73 13.95 6.41 2.76
N VAL A 74 13.86 5.98 4.00
CA VAL A 74 13.37 4.65 4.37
C VAL A 74 12.03 4.80 5.05
N LEU A 75 11.02 4.11 4.50
CA LEU A 75 9.65 4.10 4.97
C LEU A 75 9.36 2.80 5.71
N TYR A 76 8.63 2.89 6.81
CA TYR A 76 8.11 1.71 7.50
C TYR A 76 6.72 2.02 8.06
N ASP A 77 6.02 0.99 8.53
CA ASP A 77 4.82 1.15 9.34
C ASP A 77 4.76 0.11 10.47
N GLY A 78 3.84 0.32 11.40
CA GLY A 78 3.66 -0.53 12.58
C GLY A 78 2.95 -1.83 12.30
N ALA A 79 2.33 -1.97 11.13
CA ALA A 79 1.69 -3.20 10.67
C ALA A 79 2.65 -4.10 9.87
N GLY A 80 3.78 -3.54 9.40
CA GLY A 80 4.78 -4.23 8.57
C GLY A 80 4.92 -3.58 7.20
N VAL A 81 4.33 -4.08 6.11
CA VAL A 81 4.13 -3.35 4.85
C VAL A 81 2.65 -3.23 4.53
N TYR A 82 2.03 -2.23 5.07
CA TYR A 82 0.64 -1.90 4.81
C TYR A 82 0.54 -0.49 4.18
N SER A 83 0.84 0.52 4.97
CA SER A 83 0.77 1.93 4.58
C SER A 83 2.11 2.51 4.15
N SER A 84 3.22 1.91 4.52
CA SER A 84 4.55 2.28 4.05
C SER A 84 4.71 2.16 2.53
N ALA A 85 4.08 1.16 1.92
CA ALA A 85 4.02 1.02 0.47
C ALA A 85 3.24 2.19 -0.19
N ARG A 86 2.18 2.71 0.46
CA ARG A 86 1.48 3.90 -0.01
C ARG A 86 2.39 5.13 0.02
N ALA A 87 3.08 5.35 1.11
CA ALA A 87 4.01 6.47 1.26
C ALA A 87 5.14 6.40 0.20
N TRP A 88 5.69 5.20 -0.04
CA TRP A 88 6.68 4.96 -1.10
C TRP A 88 6.13 5.29 -2.49
N TRP A 89 4.91 4.85 -2.82
CA TRP A 89 4.28 5.13 -4.11
C TRP A 89 4.02 6.62 -4.31
N MET A 90 3.61 7.32 -3.26
CA MET A 90 3.41 8.77 -3.27
C MET A 90 4.71 9.53 -3.57
N LEU A 91 5.83 9.13 -2.95
CA LEU A 91 7.15 9.70 -3.25
C LEU A 91 7.53 9.49 -4.71
N ARG A 92 7.35 8.28 -5.25
CA ARG A 92 7.59 7.98 -6.68
C ARG A 92 6.69 8.80 -7.59
N ALA A 93 5.41 8.90 -7.28
CA ALA A 93 4.45 9.70 -8.05
C ALA A 93 4.81 11.18 -8.07
N MET A 94 5.49 11.66 -7.04
CA MET A 94 6.04 13.03 -6.95
C MET A 94 7.50 13.16 -7.39
N GLY A 95 8.03 12.15 -8.10
CA GLY A 95 9.33 12.23 -8.76
C GLY A 95 10.53 11.93 -7.87
N PHE A 96 10.33 11.31 -6.71
CA PHE A 96 11.40 10.95 -5.77
C PHE A 96 11.64 9.44 -5.76
N ASP A 97 12.78 9.00 -6.30
CA ASP A 97 13.14 7.57 -6.42
C ASP A 97 14.08 7.06 -5.33
N ARG A 98 14.63 7.95 -4.51
CA ARG A 98 15.56 7.58 -3.44
C ARG A 98 14.80 7.14 -2.18
N ALA A 99 13.78 6.31 -2.37
CA ALA A 99 12.92 5.81 -1.32
C ALA A 99 12.87 4.28 -1.34
N ALA A 100 12.93 3.67 -0.16
CA ALA A 100 12.77 2.24 0.05
C ALA A 100 11.77 1.98 1.18
N VAL A 101 11.13 0.81 1.16
CA VAL A 101 10.30 0.33 2.26
C VAL A 101 11.11 -0.65 3.09
N LEU A 102 11.07 -0.51 4.41
CA LEU A 102 11.69 -1.44 5.33
C LEU A 102 10.89 -2.73 5.38
N ASP A 103 11.50 -3.82 4.98
CA ASP A 103 10.88 -5.14 5.06
C ASP A 103 10.69 -5.53 6.52
N GLY A 104 9.46 -5.72 6.91
CA GLY A 104 9.12 -5.99 8.26
C GLY A 104 8.71 -4.83 9.10
N GLY A 105 8.85 -3.69 8.61
CA GLY A 105 8.49 -2.52 9.35
C GLY A 105 8.93 -2.60 10.83
N LEU A 106 8.14 -2.00 11.70
CA LEU A 106 8.40 -2.03 13.14
C LEU A 106 8.32 -3.44 13.76
N PRO A 107 7.41 -4.34 13.36
CA PRO A 107 7.38 -5.70 13.90
C PRO A 107 8.68 -6.47 13.71
N ALA A 108 9.24 -6.49 12.49
CA ALA A 108 10.50 -7.19 12.24
C ALA A 108 11.69 -6.48 12.90
N TRP A 109 11.68 -5.16 12.93
CA TRP A 109 12.68 -4.37 13.64
C TRP A 109 12.77 -4.75 15.13
N THR A 110 11.61 -4.82 15.79
CA THR A 110 11.53 -5.20 17.21
C THR A 110 11.85 -6.68 17.45
N ALA A 111 11.38 -7.56 16.59
CA ALA A 111 11.70 -8.99 16.66
C ALA A 111 13.19 -9.27 16.51
N ALA A 112 13.91 -8.43 15.76
CA ALA A 112 15.38 -8.48 15.65
C ALA A 112 16.11 -7.90 16.88
N GLY A 113 15.39 -7.44 17.91
CA GLY A 113 15.98 -6.84 19.12
C GLY A 113 16.65 -5.48 18.87
N LEU A 114 16.31 -4.80 17.79
CA LEU A 114 16.88 -3.51 17.42
C LEU A 114 16.30 -2.37 18.28
N PRO A 115 17.04 -1.25 18.48
CA PRO A 115 16.63 -0.19 19.37
C PRO A 115 15.35 0.51 18.91
N VAL A 116 14.52 0.87 19.89
CA VAL A 116 13.33 1.71 19.68
C VAL A 116 13.39 2.90 20.64
N GLU A 117 12.68 3.98 20.30
CA GLU A 117 12.49 5.13 21.17
C GLU A 117 11.01 5.43 21.37
N ALA A 118 10.67 6.23 22.40
CA ALA A 118 9.30 6.67 22.60
C ALA A 118 8.84 7.52 21.39
N THR A 119 7.59 7.30 20.96
CA THR A 119 7.01 8.06 19.86
C THR A 119 6.93 9.54 20.22
N ALA A 120 7.54 10.43 19.41
CA ALA A 120 7.35 11.86 19.49
C ALA A 120 6.17 12.27 18.58
N ALA A 121 5.36 13.21 19.05
CA ALA A 121 4.16 13.64 18.33
C ALA A 121 4.49 14.33 17.00
N GLU A 122 5.61 15.07 16.93
CA GLU A 122 5.98 15.88 15.76
C GLU A 122 7.49 15.92 15.55
N TYR A 123 7.90 16.17 14.31
CA TYR A 123 9.29 16.50 13.99
C TYR A 123 9.54 18.00 14.23
N ALA A 124 10.49 18.32 15.09
CA ALA A 124 10.84 19.70 15.46
C ALA A 124 12.21 20.17 14.88
N GLY A 125 12.75 19.45 13.93
CA GLY A 125 14.02 19.77 13.28
C GLY A 125 13.92 20.82 12.18
N PRO A 126 15.02 21.13 11.48
CA PRO A 126 15.03 22.10 10.39
C PRO A 126 14.18 21.61 9.20
N ARG A 127 13.61 22.57 8.47
CA ARG A 127 12.87 22.28 7.24
C ARG A 127 13.83 21.82 6.14
N GLY A 128 13.37 20.87 5.32
CA GLY A 128 14.08 20.39 4.14
C GLY A 128 13.85 21.24 2.89
N THR A 129 14.46 20.79 1.80
CA THR A 129 14.44 21.45 0.48
C THR A 129 13.65 20.67 -0.58
N PHE A 130 13.03 19.55 -0.21
CA PHE A 130 12.28 18.68 -1.12
C PHE A 130 11.39 19.46 -2.09
N THR A 131 11.32 19.01 -3.35
CA THR A 131 10.45 19.60 -4.36
C THR A 131 9.74 18.50 -5.16
N ALA A 132 8.42 18.46 -5.05
CA ALA A 132 7.60 17.53 -5.81
C ALA A 132 7.67 17.79 -7.32
N ARG A 133 7.92 16.74 -8.09
CA ARG A 133 7.95 16.72 -9.58
C ARG A 133 7.00 15.62 -10.06
N PRO A 134 5.70 15.91 -10.21
CA PRO A 134 4.69 14.90 -10.50
C PRO A 134 5.02 14.07 -11.73
N ARG A 135 4.81 12.76 -11.62
CA ARG A 135 4.90 11.79 -12.73
C ARG A 135 3.49 11.35 -13.13
N PRO A 136 2.96 11.83 -14.26
CA PRO A 136 1.67 11.38 -14.75
C PRO A 136 1.62 9.86 -14.95
N GLY A 137 0.46 9.26 -14.68
CA GLY A 137 0.20 7.85 -14.96
C GLY A 137 0.55 6.87 -13.84
N LEU A 138 1.24 7.29 -12.76
CA LEU A 138 1.46 6.43 -11.59
C LEU A 138 0.23 6.38 -10.66
N LEU A 139 -0.47 7.49 -10.52
CA LEU A 139 -1.80 7.55 -9.91
C LEU A 139 -2.82 7.84 -11.01
N VAL A 140 -3.90 7.09 -11.02
CA VAL A 140 -4.92 7.16 -12.07
C VAL A 140 -6.31 7.31 -11.46
N ASP A 141 -7.21 7.86 -12.26
CA ASP A 141 -8.62 8.07 -11.93
C ASP A 141 -9.51 6.88 -12.33
N ALA A 142 -10.77 6.99 -11.99
CA ALA A 142 -11.77 5.98 -12.28
C ALA A 142 -12.01 5.76 -13.79
N GLU A 143 -11.85 6.78 -14.61
CA GLU A 143 -12.03 6.68 -16.06
C GLU A 143 -10.91 5.88 -16.71
N THR A 144 -9.66 6.12 -16.26
CA THR A 144 -8.49 5.35 -16.68
C THR A 144 -8.63 3.87 -16.30
N VAL A 145 -9.14 3.58 -15.10
CA VAL A 145 -9.40 2.20 -14.67
C VAL A 145 -10.55 1.58 -15.45
N ALA A 146 -11.64 2.31 -15.71
CA ALA A 146 -12.73 1.83 -16.55
C ALA A 146 -12.25 1.45 -17.96
N ALA A 147 -11.37 2.24 -18.55
CA ALA A 147 -10.74 1.91 -19.83
C ALA A 147 -9.86 0.65 -19.74
N ALA A 148 -9.07 0.51 -18.66
CA ALA A 148 -8.20 -0.64 -18.44
C ALA A 148 -8.99 -1.96 -18.24
N LEU A 149 -10.19 -1.92 -17.64
CA LEU A 149 -11.07 -3.10 -17.52
C LEU A 149 -11.52 -3.67 -18.88
N SER A 150 -11.51 -2.85 -19.92
CA SER A 150 -11.88 -3.24 -21.30
C SER A 150 -10.67 -3.46 -22.20
N ASP A 151 -9.45 -3.19 -21.74
CA ASP A 151 -8.21 -3.36 -22.49
C ASP A 151 -7.65 -4.78 -22.32
N PRO A 152 -7.57 -5.60 -23.37
CA PRO A 152 -7.04 -6.95 -23.29
C PRO A 152 -5.56 -7.00 -22.88
N ALA A 153 -4.81 -5.90 -23.02
CA ALA A 153 -3.40 -5.80 -22.62
C ALA A 153 -3.21 -5.38 -21.15
N ALA A 154 -4.29 -4.97 -20.45
CA ALA A 154 -4.23 -4.54 -19.07
C ALA A 154 -4.92 -5.52 -18.12
N ALA A 155 -4.46 -5.57 -16.87
CA ALA A 155 -5.15 -6.23 -15.77
C ALA A 155 -5.41 -5.23 -14.65
N VAL A 156 -6.63 -5.25 -14.12
CA VAL A 156 -7.01 -4.52 -12.91
C VAL A 156 -7.03 -5.51 -11.76
N LEU A 157 -6.15 -5.32 -10.77
CA LEU A 157 -5.99 -6.20 -9.61
C LEU A 157 -6.49 -5.50 -8.35
N ASP A 158 -7.32 -6.20 -7.57
CA ASP A 158 -7.92 -5.69 -6.34
C ASP A 158 -7.25 -6.34 -5.12
N ALA A 159 -6.66 -5.50 -4.25
CA ALA A 159 -5.90 -5.91 -3.08
C ALA A 159 -6.75 -6.22 -1.85
N ARG A 160 -8.08 -6.00 -1.88
CA ARG A 160 -8.98 -6.31 -0.76
C ARG A 160 -9.05 -7.81 -0.50
N THR A 161 -9.55 -8.20 0.67
CA THR A 161 -9.83 -9.60 0.95
C THR A 161 -10.82 -10.19 -0.07
N ARG A 162 -10.80 -11.50 -0.29
CA ARG A 162 -11.68 -12.16 -1.27
C ARG A 162 -13.14 -11.94 -0.95
N GLU A 163 -13.51 -11.99 0.32
CA GLU A 163 -14.88 -11.83 0.78
C GLU A 163 -15.42 -10.41 0.49
N ARG A 164 -14.58 -9.38 0.64
CA ARG A 164 -14.94 -8.00 0.27
C ARG A 164 -15.06 -7.85 -1.25
N PHE A 165 -14.13 -8.43 -1.99
CA PHE A 165 -14.15 -8.47 -3.44
C PHE A 165 -15.42 -9.17 -3.97
N GLU A 166 -15.77 -10.32 -3.41
CA GLU A 166 -16.94 -11.11 -3.79
C GLU A 166 -18.26 -10.49 -3.34
N GLY A 167 -18.22 -9.55 -2.40
CA GLY A 167 -19.39 -8.91 -1.80
C GLY A 167 -20.07 -9.78 -0.73
N THR A 168 -19.39 -10.79 -0.20
CA THR A 168 -19.88 -11.66 0.87
C THR A 168 -19.56 -11.11 2.26
N ALA A 169 -18.59 -10.20 2.39
CA ALA A 169 -18.34 -9.41 3.59
C ALA A 169 -18.68 -7.93 3.34
N PRO A 170 -19.10 -7.20 4.40
CA PRO A 170 -19.39 -5.77 4.30
C PRO A 170 -18.10 -4.96 4.08
N GLU A 171 -18.25 -3.79 3.46
CA GLU A 171 -17.17 -2.80 3.43
C GLU A 171 -17.02 -2.13 4.80
N PRO A 172 -15.77 -1.88 5.27
CA PRO A 172 -15.55 -1.21 6.55
C PRO A 172 -16.12 0.22 6.61
N ARG A 173 -16.18 0.89 5.45
CA ARG A 173 -16.79 2.23 5.35
C ARG A 173 -18.27 2.12 5.00
N PRO A 174 -19.16 2.76 5.78
CA PRO A 174 -20.59 2.71 5.53
C PRO A 174 -20.96 3.36 4.19
N GLY A 175 -22.04 2.87 3.60
CA GLY A 175 -22.60 3.43 2.35
C GLY A 175 -21.93 2.93 1.06
N LEU A 176 -20.89 2.10 1.13
CA LEU A 176 -20.30 1.47 -0.06
C LEU A 176 -21.03 0.17 -0.40
N ARG A 177 -21.17 -0.10 -1.70
CA ARG A 177 -21.72 -1.36 -2.20
C ARG A 177 -20.69 -2.49 -2.03
N GLY A 178 -21.13 -3.71 -1.70
CA GLY A 178 -20.31 -4.92 -1.78
C GLY A 178 -20.07 -5.37 -3.21
N GLY A 179 -18.94 -6.07 -3.45
CA GLY A 179 -18.58 -6.60 -4.77
C GLY A 179 -17.32 -5.97 -5.36
N HIS A 180 -17.16 -6.04 -6.69
CA HIS A 180 -15.97 -5.58 -7.39
C HIS A 180 -16.28 -4.98 -8.77
N MET A 181 -15.27 -4.39 -9.40
CA MET A 181 -15.32 -3.87 -10.77
C MET A 181 -15.43 -5.04 -11.75
N PRO A 182 -16.40 -5.02 -12.71
CA PRO A 182 -16.50 -6.07 -13.72
C PRO A 182 -15.19 -6.23 -14.51
N GLY A 183 -14.60 -7.44 -14.49
CA GLY A 183 -13.34 -7.72 -15.15
C GLY A 183 -12.09 -7.54 -14.27
N ALA A 184 -12.22 -7.01 -13.06
CA ALA A 184 -11.12 -7.00 -12.08
C ALA A 184 -10.84 -8.41 -11.57
N VAL A 185 -9.60 -8.63 -11.12
CA VAL A 185 -9.13 -9.91 -10.55
C VAL A 185 -8.73 -9.67 -9.10
N SER A 186 -9.16 -10.58 -8.22
CA SER A 186 -8.79 -10.56 -6.80
C SER A 186 -7.35 -11.05 -6.62
N LEU A 187 -6.52 -10.20 -5.99
CA LEU A 187 -5.19 -10.56 -5.48
C LEU A 187 -5.02 -9.89 -4.13
N PRO A 188 -5.51 -10.48 -3.04
CA PRO A 188 -5.36 -9.92 -1.71
C PRO A 188 -3.90 -9.62 -1.39
N PHE A 189 -3.62 -8.42 -0.86
CA PHE A 189 -2.23 -7.99 -0.59
C PHE A 189 -1.49 -8.95 0.34
N GLY A 190 -2.16 -9.56 1.32
CA GLY A 190 -1.57 -10.56 2.21
C GLY A 190 -1.08 -11.83 1.51
N GLU A 191 -1.53 -12.13 0.28
CA GLU A 191 -1.02 -13.27 -0.50
C GLU A 191 0.39 -13.01 -1.08
N LEU A 192 0.84 -11.76 -1.08
CA LEU A 192 2.20 -11.40 -1.47
C LEU A 192 3.22 -11.54 -0.33
N GLN A 193 2.77 -11.99 0.82
CA GLN A 193 3.54 -12.09 2.05
C GLN A 193 3.70 -13.53 2.50
N GLY A 194 4.82 -13.83 3.15
CA GLY A 194 5.08 -15.11 3.78
C GLY A 194 4.43 -15.21 5.17
N PRO A 195 4.44 -16.40 5.78
CA PRO A 195 3.92 -16.63 7.13
C PRO A 195 4.75 -15.91 8.22
N ASP A 196 5.95 -15.47 7.87
CA ASP A 196 6.83 -14.61 8.68
C ASP A 196 6.48 -13.12 8.52
N GLY A 197 5.49 -12.82 7.67
CA GLY A 197 5.07 -11.50 7.29
C GLY A 197 6.02 -10.79 6.33
N LEU A 198 7.09 -11.37 5.83
CA LEU A 198 7.97 -10.76 4.82
C LEU A 198 7.35 -10.80 3.43
N MET A 199 7.67 -9.86 2.59
CA MET A 199 7.31 -9.97 1.18
C MET A 199 7.94 -11.23 0.58
N ARG A 200 7.15 -11.96 -0.21
CA ARG A 200 7.65 -13.16 -0.89
C ARG A 200 8.82 -12.84 -1.80
N PRO A 201 9.72 -13.80 -2.05
CA PRO A 201 10.82 -13.62 -3.00
C PRO A 201 10.32 -13.20 -4.39
N PRO A 202 11.11 -12.43 -5.16
CA PRO A 202 10.70 -11.90 -6.47
C PRO A 202 10.14 -12.95 -7.44
N GLY A 203 10.66 -14.18 -7.43
CA GLY A 203 10.15 -15.27 -8.26
C GLY A 203 8.76 -15.74 -7.88
N GLU A 204 8.43 -15.80 -6.57
CA GLU A 204 7.09 -16.15 -6.09
C GLU A 204 6.10 -15.01 -6.36
N LEU A 205 6.53 -13.75 -6.15
CA LEU A 205 5.74 -12.58 -6.52
C LEU A 205 5.43 -12.59 -8.01
N ARG A 206 6.43 -12.86 -8.87
CA ARG A 206 6.23 -12.96 -10.32
C ARG A 206 5.19 -14.02 -10.68
N ALA A 207 5.26 -15.20 -10.09
CA ALA A 207 4.30 -16.28 -10.31
C ALA A 207 2.88 -15.88 -9.86
N ALA A 208 2.73 -15.21 -8.71
CA ALA A 208 1.43 -14.73 -8.24
C ALA A 208 0.81 -13.70 -9.20
N PHE A 209 1.60 -12.75 -9.69
CA PHE A 209 1.13 -11.75 -10.66
C PHE A 209 0.83 -12.39 -12.03
N GLU A 210 1.63 -13.32 -12.53
CA GLU A 210 1.35 -14.04 -13.76
C GLU A 210 0.04 -14.82 -13.70
N ALA A 211 -0.22 -15.50 -12.58
CA ALA A 211 -1.48 -16.22 -12.35
C ALA A 211 -2.69 -15.26 -12.32
N ALA A 212 -2.56 -14.11 -11.64
CA ALA A 212 -3.65 -13.14 -11.52
C ALA A 212 -3.84 -12.32 -12.81
N ALA A 213 -2.77 -11.88 -13.44
CA ALA A 213 -2.82 -11.02 -14.62
C ALA A 213 -2.99 -11.79 -15.95
N GLY A 214 -2.80 -13.11 -15.95
CA GLY A 214 -2.90 -13.93 -17.17
C GLY A 214 -1.88 -13.51 -18.23
N GLY A 215 -0.66 -13.20 -17.83
CA GLY A 215 0.45 -12.78 -18.71
C GLY A 215 0.42 -11.32 -19.16
N ARG A 216 -0.53 -10.51 -18.67
CA ARG A 216 -0.58 -9.08 -19.01
C ARG A 216 0.48 -8.32 -18.22
N GLU A 217 1.19 -7.41 -18.85
CA GLU A 217 2.28 -6.63 -18.27
C GLU A 217 1.84 -5.22 -17.80
N ARG A 218 0.67 -4.74 -18.26
CA ARG A 218 0.09 -3.47 -17.84
C ARG A 218 -0.83 -3.70 -16.65
N LEU A 219 -0.37 -3.34 -15.44
CA LEU A 219 -1.10 -3.61 -14.20
C LEU A 219 -1.66 -2.33 -13.59
N ARG A 220 -2.94 -2.39 -13.21
CA ARG A 220 -3.64 -1.31 -12.50
C ARG A 220 -4.14 -1.88 -11.18
N PHE A 221 -3.88 -1.17 -10.08
CA PHE A 221 -4.14 -1.68 -8.75
C PHE A 221 -5.23 -0.88 -8.07
N SER A 222 -6.14 -1.57 -7.41
CA SER A 222 -7.20 -1.01 -6.59
C SER A 222 -7.25 -1.70 -5.23
N CYS A 223 -7.83 -1.04 -4.24
CA CYS A 223 -8.17 -1.64 -2.95
C CYS A 223 -9.38 -0.93 -2.31
N GLY A 224 -9.39 -0.72 -1.00
CA GLY A 224 -10.43 0.06 -0.31
C GLY A 224 -10.28 1.58 -0.57
N SER A 225 -9.09 2.14 -0.42
CA SER A 225 -8.81 3.60 -0.48
C SER A 225 -7.42 3.93 -1.01
N GLY A 226 -6.86 3.13 -1.91
CA GLY A 226 -5.57 3.36 -2.53
C GLY A 226 -4.34 3.03 -1.64
N VAL A 227 -4.54 2.55 -0.43
CA VAL A 227 -3.43 2.22 0.50
C VAL A 227 -2.82 0.86 0.15
N THR A 228 -3.55 -0.23 0.34
CA THR A 228 -3.03 -1.60 0.10
C THR A 228 -2.86 -1.94 -1.39
N ALA A 229 -3.47 -1.19 -2.30
CA ALA A 229 -3.17 -1.24 -3.73
C ALA A 229 -1.68 -0.95 -4.01
N CYS A 230 -1.05 -0.11 -3.18
CA CYS A 230 0.37 0.18 -3.27
C CYS A 230 1.26 -0.99 -2.83
N VAL A 231 0.76 -1.90 -1.99
CA VAL A 231 1.48 -3.15 -1.67
C VAL A 231 1.56 -4.03 -2.92
N LEU A 232 0.46 -4.11 -3.72
CA LEU A 232 0.52 -4.79 -5.01
C LEU A 232 1.49 -4.11 -5.97
N ALA A 233 1.47 -2.76 -6.04
CA ALA A 233 2.38 -2.02 -6.91
C ALA A 233 3.85 -2.28 -6.56
N LEU A 234 4.18 -2.31 -5.27
CA LEU A 234 5.50 -2.61 -4.76
C LEU A 234 5.92 -4.06 -5.05
N GLY A 235 5.03 -5.03 -4.79
CA GLY A 235 5.25 -6.43 -5.12
C GLY A 235 5.46 -6.66 -6.63
N ALA A 236 4.68 -5.97 -7.47
CA ALA A 236 4.81 -6.04 -8.92
C ALA A 236 6.15 -5.47 -9.40
N GLU A 237 6.62 -4.36 -8.81
CA GLU A 237 7.93 -3.82 -9.14
C GLU A 237 9.07 -4.77 -8.75
N LEU A 238 9.00 -5.39 -7.57
CA LEU A 238 9.94 -6.43 -7.15
C LEU A 238 9.90 -7.66 -8.07
N ALA A 239 8.73 -8.00 -8.60
CA ALA A 239 8.52 -9.05 -9.58
C ALA A 239 9.00 -8.68 -11.01
N GLY A 240 9.48 -7.46 -11.22
CA GLY A 240 10.03 -7.00 -12.51
C GLY A 240 9.04 -6.31 -13.44
N TYR A 241 7.78 -6.11 -13.06
CA TYR A 241 6.82 -5.33 -13.85
C TYR A 241 7.16 -3.83 -13.85
N ARG A 242 6.80 -3.11 -14.93
CA ARG A 242 7.15 -1.69 -15.08
C ARG A 242 5.97 -0.78 -15.47
N ASP A 243 4.96 -1.29 -16.16
CA ASP A 243 3.75 -0.51 -16.51
C ASP A 243 2.70 -0.64 -15.41
N LEU A 244 2.91 0.12 -14.34
CA LEU A 244 2.18 0.05 -13.08
C LEU A 244 1.45 1.36 -12.81
N ALA A 245 0.19 1.29 -12.34
CA ALA A 245 -0.51 2.44 -11.80
C ALA A 245 -1.48 2.03 -10.68
N VAL A 246 -1.67 2.94 -9.73
CA VAL A 246 -2.62 2.78 -8.62
C VAL A 246 -3.83 3.67 -8.86
N TYR A 247 -5.02 3.10 -8.74
CA TYR A 247 -6.27 3.84 -8.71
C TYR A 247 -6.44 4.52 -7.35
N ASP A 248 -6.28 5.84 -7.33
CA ASP A 248 -6.23 6.61 -6.08
C ASP A 248 -7.55 6.53 -5.30
N GLY A 249 -8.69 6.74 -5.98
CA GLY A 249 -10.03 6.67 -5.35
C GLY A 249 -10.44 5.27 -4.93
N SER A 250 -9.93 4.24 -5.60
CA SER A 250 -10.18 2.82 -5.29
C SER A 250 -11.68 2.50 -5.06
N TRP A 251 -11.99 1.55 -4.20
CA TRP A 251 -13.37 1.18 -3.90
C TRP A 251 -14.15 2.27 -3.18
N SER A 252 -13.47 3.15 -2.43
CA SER A 252 -14.11 4.32 -1.78
C SER A 252 -14.76 5.27 -2.78
N GLU A 253 -14.31 5.29 -4.03
CA GLU A 253 -14.92 6.03 -5.13
C GLU A 253 -15.83 5.12 -5.97
N TRP A 254 -15.31 3.97 -6.44
CA TRP A 254 -16.05 3.09 -7.36
C TRP A 254 -17.28 2.47 -6.73
N GLY A 255 -17.20 2.11 -5.44
CA GLY A 255 -18.28 1.49 -4.67
C GLY A 255 -19.41 2.42 -4.29
N LEU A 256 -19.31 3.73 -4.51
CA LEU A 256 -20.36 4.69 -4.22
C LEU A 256 -21.66 4.37 -4.96
N PRO A 257 -22.82 4.53 -4.30
CA PRO A 257 -24.11 4.31 -4.94
C PRO A 257 -24.51 5.42 -5.92
N SER A 258 -23.90 6.61 -5.84
CA SER A 258 -24.19 7.78 -6.68
C SER A 258 -22.92 8.63 -6.92
N PRO A 259 -22.55 8.90 -8.20
CA PRO A 259 -23.08 8.25 -9.42
C PRO A 259 -22.67 6.77 -9.45
N PRO A 260 -23.59 5.86 -9.84
CA PRO A 260 -23.31 4.43 -9.80
C PRO A 260 -22.37 4.02 -10.93
N ARG A 261 -21.27 3.34 -10.59
CA ARG A 261 -20.42 2.61 -11.52
C ARG A 261 -20.82 1.13 -11.56
N PRO A 262 -20.50 0.38 -12.62
CA PRO A 262 -20.82 -1.05 -12.69
C PRO A 262 -20.15 -1.83 -11.55
N VAL A 263 -20.92 -2.69 -10.88
CA VAL A 263 -20.45 -3.58 -9.80
C VAL A 263 -21.03 -4.98 -10.03
N VAL A 264 -20.21 -5.99 -9.83
CA VAL A 264 -20.60 -7.40 -9.81
C VAL A 264 -20.21 -8.03 -8.48
N THR A 265 -20.85 -9.15 -8.15
CA THR A 265 -20.56 -9.96 -6.96
C THR A 265 -20.17 -11.37 -7.35
N GLY A 266 -19.59 -12.12 -6.42
CA GLY A 266 -19.09 -13.48 -6.65
C GLY A 266 -17.61 -13.55 -6.95
N PRO A 267 -17.06 -14.73 -7.26
CA PRO A 267 -15.62 -15.00 -7.28
C PRO A 267 -14.81 -14.31 -8.39
N GLY A 268 -15.44 -13.60 -9.31
CA GLY A 268 -14.77 -12.88 -10.38
C GLY A 268 -14.13 -13.79 -11.45
N LEU A 269 -13.47 -13.16 -12.44
CA LEU A 269 -12.69 -13.87 -13.46
C LEU A 269 -11.34 -14.27 -12.87
N GLY A 270 -11.01 -15.56 -12.83
CA GLY A 270 -9.72 -16.07 -12.36
C GLY A 270 -9.77 -17.07 -11.21
N ALA A 271 -10.92 -17.35 -10.59
CA ALA A 271 -11.04 -18.31 -9.50
C ALA A 271 -10.95 -19.81 -9.94
N GLY A 272 -10.51 -20.06 -11.17
CA GLY A 272 -10.59 -21.38 -11.80
C GLY A 272 -9.31 -22.20 -11.88
N VAL A 273 -8.18 -21.82 -11.21
CA VAL A 273 -6.96 -22.64 -11.20
C VAL A 273 -6.36 -22.68 -9.80
N GLY A 274 -6.84 -23.61 -8.96
CA GLY A 274 -6.24 -23.79 -7.63
C GLY A 274 -7.04 -24.70 -6.68
N ALA A 275 -7.81 -25.66 -7.20
CA ALA A 275 -8.39 -26.71 -6.36
C ALA A 275 -7.53 -27.98 -6.47
N GLY A 276 -6.60 -28.17 -5.55
CA GLY A 276 -5.89 -29.44 -5.45
C GLY A 276 -4.62 -29.45 -4.63
N VAL A 277 -4.65 -29.14 -3.34
CA VAL A 277 -3.82 -29.82 -2.33
C VAL A 277 -4.62 -29.87 -1.00
N GLY A 278 -4.69 -31.07 -0.43
CA GLY A 278 -5.61 -31.54 0.58
C GLY A 278 -5.76 -30.71 1.85
N ALA A 279 -6.99 -30.68 2.30
CA ALA A 279 -7.39 -30.20 3.61
C ALA A 279 -6.93 -31.16 4.72
N ALA A 280 -6.30 -30.64 5.75
CA ALA A 280 -6.24 -31.27 7.06
C ALA A 280 -7.23 -30.55 8.00
N PRO A 281 -7.87 -31.29 8.95
CA PRO A 281 -9.07 -30.79 9.62
C PRO A 281 -8.79 -29.87 10.81
N GLY A 282 -9.61 -28.88 10.92
CA GLY A 282 -10.12 -28.04 11.96
C GLY A 282 -9.44 -27.91 13.32
N VAL A 283 -9.21 -26.63 13.68
CA VAL A 283 -9.31 -26.16 15.08
C VAL A 283 -10.14 -24.88 15.07
N GLY A 284 -11.04 -24.77 16.07
CA GLY A 284 -12.18 -23.89 16.12
C GLY A 284 -11.95 -22.39 15.97
N ALA A 285 -12.98 -21.75 15.47
CA ALA A 285 -13.11 -20.32 15.32
C ALA A 285 -13.16 -19.59 16.68
N ALA A 286 -12.29 -18.61 16.86
CA ALA A 286 -12.46 -17.53 17.83
C ALA A 286 -12.98 -16.28 17.08
N PRO A 287 -13.73 -15.38 17.75
CA PRO A 287 -14.44 -14.28 17.08
C PRO A 287 -13.48 -13.22 16.56
N ALA A 288 -13.80 -12.68 15.39
CA ALA A 288 -13.05 -11.63 14.71
C ALA A 288 -12.97 -10.36 15.58
N SER A 289 -11.80 -10.08 16.09
CA SER A 289 -11.39 -8.76 16.53
C SER A 289 -10.85 -7.99 15.32
N ALA A 290 -11.12 -6.68 15.32
CA ALA A 290 -10.78 -5.75 14.24
C ALA A 290 -9.36 -5.93 13.67
N GLU A 291 -9.33 -5.91 12.37
CA GLU A 291 -8.24 -5.87 11.39
C GLU A 291 -6.88 -5.42 11.94
N ASP A 292 -5.96 -6.36 12.01
CA ASP A 292 -4.56 -6.12 12.21
C ASP A 292 -3.78 -6.84 11.09
N ASP A 293 -3.41 -6.10 10.06
CA ASP A 293 -2.76 -6.61 8.86
C ASP A 293 -1.36 -6.00 8.73
N GLY A 294 -0.33 -6.76 8.95
CA GLY A 294 1.05 -6.30 8.84
C GLY A 294 1.95 -7.12 7.92
N ALA A 295 2.88 -6.50 7.31
CA ALA A 295 3.80 -7.13 6.38
C ALA A 295 5.13 -6.43 6.12
N HIS A 296 5.97 -6.84 5.20
CA HIS A 296 7.40 -6.60 5.16
C HIS A 296 8.03 -6.23 3.81
N LEU A 297 9.14 -5.49 3.81
CA LEU A 297 9.98 -5.27 2.63
C LEU A 297 11.46 -4.91 2.90
N GLN A 298 12.36 -5.24 1.97
CA GLN A 298 13.78 -4.99 2.13
C GLN A 298 14.17 -3.55 1.78
N ALA A 299 14.98 -2.96 2.65
CA ALA A 299 15.71 -1.75 2.31
C ALA A 299 16.96 -2.11 1.48
N LEU A 300 17.32 -1.25 0.55
CA LEU A 300 18.55 -1.33 -0.22
C LEU A 300 19.81 -1.41 0.66
#